data_eb64943cdbbb5eb8b87630d43aa81775
#
_entry.id   eb64943cdbbb5eb8b87630d43aa81775
#
_cell.length_a   1.000
_cell.length_b   1.000
_cell.length_c   1.000
_cell.angle_alpha   90.00
_cell.angle_beta   90.00
_cell.angle_gamma   90.00
#
_symmetry.space_group_name_H-M   'P 1'
#
loop_
_entity.id
_entity.type
_entity.pdbx_description
1 polymer ?
#
loop_
_entity_poly.entity_id
_entity_poly.type
_entity_poly.pdbx_seq_one_letter_code
_entity_poly.pdbx_strand_id
1 'polypeptide(L)'
;MSMGKKMRALMEEKDYLVTPGVGNPMQAIIVERVGFDYVYMSGYGTSLTILGLPDVGLITEVEMVTNARNIVKAVNIPVIADADNGFGNAVNMIRTIRDYEEVGVAGIHVEDQVSPKRCGHLAGKEVIALEEAVGKIRAAVDAKKDKDFIIIARTDALSAAGGGFDEALKRGKAYARAGADMVFCEFPSPEPEMPGRFAREIHKEFPNLPLFFN
;
A
#
# COMPACT_ATOMS: atom_id res chain seq x y z
N MET A 1 21.64 5.83 -5.27
CA MET A 1 20.51 6.32 -4.47
C MET A 1 19.44 5.25 -4.56
N SER A 2 18.90 4.77 -3.43
CA SER A 2 17.82 3.77 -3.47
C SER A 2 16.53 4.39 -4.00
N MET A 3 15.61 3.56 -4.52
CA MET A 3 14.31 4.03 -5.01
C MET A 3 13.44 4.57 -3.88
N GLY A 4 13.55 4.03 -2.66
CA GLY A 4 12.91 4.59 -1.47
C GLY A 4 13.36 6.02 -1.20
N LYS A 5 14.67 6.29 -1.22
CA LYS A 5 15.19 7.65 -1.05
C LYS A 5 14.73 8.61 -2.15
N LYS A 6 14.66 8.13 -3.41
CA LYS A 6 14.14 8.93 -4.52
C LYS A 6 12.66 9.29 -4.32
N MET A 7 11.85 8.32 -3.85
CA MET A 7 10.44 8.56 -3.57
C MET A 7 10.24 9.55 -2.41
N ARG A 8 11.03 9.44 -1.33
CA ARG A 8 10.98 10.41 -0.22
C ARG A 8 11.30 11.83 -0.68
N ALA A 9 12.32 11.99 -1.53
CA ALA A 9 12.65 13.31 -2.09
C ALA A 9 11.51 13.89 -2.91
N LEU A 10 10.81 13.08 -3.71
CA LEU A 10 9.61 13.52 -4.45
C LEU A 10 8.49 13.96 -3.51
N MET A 11 8.28 13.24 -2.40
CA MET A 11 7.27 13.58 -1.38
C MET A 11 7.61 14.87 -0.60
N GLU A 12 8.89 15.21 -0.45
CA GLU A 12 9.34 16.46 0.16
C GLU A 12 9.25 17.65 -0.80
N GLU A 13 9.47 17.41 -2.11
CA GLU A 13 9.50 18.46 -3.13
C GLU A 13 8.09 18.88 -3.58
N LYS A 14 7.10 17.97 -3.54
CA LYS A 14 5.77 18.18 -4.11
C LYS A 14 4.68 18.09 -3.06
N ASP A 15 3.73 19.02 -3.12
CA ASP A 15 2.56 19.03 -2.23
C ASP A 15 1.67 17.78 -2.40
N TYR A 16 1.63 17.22 -3.61
CA TYR A 16 0.93 15.98 -3.94
C TYR A 16 1.60 15.26 -5.10
N LEU A 17 1.43 13.96 -5.14
CA LEU A 17 1.90 13.07 -6.20
C LEU A 17 0.71 12.28 -6.77
N VAL A 18 0.62 12.19 -8.08
CA VAL A 18 -0.44 11.45 -8.77
C VAL A 18 0.20 10.41 -9.69
N THR A 19 -0.36 9.22 -9.73
CA THR A 19 0.02 8.17 -10.68
C THR A 19 -1.15 7.24 -10.95
N PRO A 20 -1.29 6.72 -12.17
CA PRO A 20 -2.23 5.63 -12.42
C PRO A 20 -1.72 4.30 -11.85
N GLY A 21 -2.65 3.42 -11.46
CA GLY A 21 -2.34 2.04 -11.13
C GLY A 21 -1.99 1.22 -12.37
N VAL A 22 -0.96 0.38 -12.28
CA VAL A 22 -0.52 -0.52 -13.35
C VAL A 22 -0.56 -1.98 -12.91
N GLY A 23 -0.82 -2.90 -13.83
CA GLY A 23 -0.82 -4.34 -13.59
C GLY A 23 0.39 -5.07 -14.21
N ASN A 24 1.16 -4.41 -15.08
CA ASN A 24 2.26 -5.05 -15.78
C ASN A 24 3.33 -4.05 -16.27
N PRO A 25 4.52 -4.54 -16.71
CA PRO A 25 5.63 -3.68 -17.16
C PRO A 25 5.28 -2.76 -18.33
N MET A 26 4.47 -3.21 -19.30
CA MET A 26 4.11 -2.37 -20.43
C MET A 26 3.33 -1.12 -20.02
N GLN A 27 2.38 -1.26 -19.09
CA GLN A 27 1.65 -0.13 -18.52
C GLN A 27 2.58 0.80 -17.74
N ALA A 28 3.54 0.26 -16.98
CA ALA A 28 4.52 1.05 -16.24
C ALA A 28 5.41 1.89 -17.18
N ILE A 29 5.86 1.33 -18.31
CA ILE A 29 6.61 2.08 -19.34
C ILE A 29 5.77 3.24 -19.89
N ILE A 30 4.49 3.04 -20.11
CA ILE A 30 3.59 4.11 -20.59
C ILE A 30 3.48 5.22 -19.54
N VAL A 31 3.29 4.87 -18.27
CA VAL A 31 3.23 5.82 -17.15
C VAL A 31 4.49 6.67 -17.07
N GLU A 32 5.68 6.05 -17.14
CA GLU A 32 6.95 6.78 -17.14
C GLU A 32 7.07 7.70 -18.38
N ARG A 33 6.72 7.21 -19.57
CA ARG A 33 6.81 8.00 -20.81
C ARG A 33 5.85 9.18 -20.88
N VAL A 34 4.71 9.09 -20.22
CA VAL A 34 3.75 10.19 -20.08
C VAL A 34 4.25 11.26 -19.13
N GLY A 35 5.22 10.93 -18.26
CA GLY A 35 5.89 11.88 -17.37
C GLY A 35 5.39 11.85 -15.93
N PHE A 36 4.80 10.75 -15.46
CA PHE A 36 4.51 10.57 -14.04
C PHE A 36 5.80 10.33 -13.24
N ASP A 37 5.82 10.79 -11.99
CA ASP A 37 7.01 10.76 -11.15
C ASP A 37 7.30 9.40 -10.51
N TYR A 38 6.28 8.54 -10.39
CA TYR A 38 6.38 7.20 -9.84
C TYR A 38 5.32 6.28 -10.45
N VAL A 39 5.46 4.98 -10.20
CA VAL A 39 4.50 3.95 -10.62
C VAL A 39 3.84 3.34 -9.39
N TYR A 40 2.53 3.12 -9.43
CA TYR A 40 1.81 2.30 -8.46
C TYR A 40 1.44 0.95 -9.06
N MET A 41 2.04 -0.14 -8.55
CA MET A 41 1.67 -1.51 -8.93
C MET A 41 0.42 -1.93 -8.18
N SER A 42 -0.71 -2.04 -8.88
CA SER A 42 -2.00 -2.43 -8.32
C SER A 42 -2.12 -3.95 -8.21
N GLY A 43 -2.55 -4.46 -7.05
CA GLY A 43 -2.89 -5.87 -6.85
C GLY A 43 -4.05 -6.31 -7.75
N TYR A 44 -5.11 -5.49 -7.83
CA TYR A 44 -6.21 -5.71 -8.78
C TYR A 44 -5.72 -5.79 -10.23
N GLY A 45 -4.92 -4.80 -10.65
CA GLY A 45 -4.35 -4.78 -12.00
C GLY A 45 -3.46 -5.99 -12.28
N THR A 46 -2.66 -6.42 -11.28
CA THR A 46 -1.80 -7.59 -11.38
C THR A 46 -2.62 -8.88 -11.49
N SER A 47 -3.63 -9.08 -10.63
CA SER A 47 -4.51 -10.25 -10.68
C SER A 47 -5.17 -10.40 -12.05
N LEU A 48 -5.68 -9.30 -12.63
CA LEU A 48 -6.30 -9.32 -13.94
C LEU A 48 -5.31 -9.60 -15.08
N THR A 49 -4.12 -8.99 -15.05
CA THR A 49 -3.19 -9.05 -16.19
C THR A 49 -2.28 -10.28 -16.16
N ILE A 50 -1.97 -10.83 -14.98
CA ILE A 50 -1.11 -12.00 -14.85
C ILE A 50 -1.93 -13.29 -14.79
N LEU A 51 -3.02 -13.32 -14.02
CA LEU A 51 -3.82 -14.51 -13.83
C LEU A 51 -5.09 -14.54 -14.68
N GLY A 52 -5.60 -13.39 -15.12
CA GLY A 52 -6.92 -13.29 -15.74
C GLY A 52 -8.06 -13.61 -14.74
N LEU A 53 -7.81 -13.42 -13.45
CA LEU A 53 -8.72 -13.76 -12.36
C LEU A 53 -9.09 -12.51 -11.54
N PRO A 54 -10.25 -12.53 -10.83
CA PRO A 54 -10.64 -11.43 -9.96
C PRO A 54 -9.68 -11.30 -8.77
N ASP A 55 -9.58 -10.07 -8.24
CA ASP A 55 -8.78 -9.75 -7.06
C ASP A 55 -9.52 -10.13 -5.77
N VAL A 56 -9.39 -11.40 -5.38
CA VAL A 56 -10.02 -12.00 -4.21
C VAL A 56 -9.04 -12.88 -3.41
N GLY A 57 -7.77 -12.48 -3.38
CA GLY A 57 -6.73 -13.18 -2.63
C GLY A 57 -6.26 -14.48 -3.27
N LEU A 58 -6.36 -14.62 -4.59
CA LEU A 58 -5.90 -15.80 -5.33
C LEU A 58 -4.44 -15.71 -5.74
N ILE A 59 -3.94 -14.49 -6.00
CA ILE A 59 -2.55 -14.28 -6.38
C ILE A 59 -1.62 -14.53 -5.20
N THR A 60 -0.49 -15.16 -5.47
CA THR A 60 0.52 -15.48 -4.45
C THR A 60 1.57 -14.38 -4.31
N GLU A 61 2.27 -14.35 -3.15
CA GLU A 61 3.41 -13.47 -2.92
C GLU A 61 4.46 -13.58 -4.05
N VAL A 62 4.78 -14.79 -4.48
CA VAL A 62 5.79 -15.03 -5.52
C VAL A 62 5.39 -14.42 -6.85
N GLU A 63 4.13 -14.49 -7.24
CA GLU A 63 3.61 -13.89 -8.46
C GLU A 63 3.63 -12.35 -8.38
N MET A 64 3.21 -11.80 -7.24
CA MET A 64 3.24 -10.36 -6.99
C MET A 64 4.68 -9.81 -7.01
N VAL A 65 5.62 -10.42 -6.29
CA VAL A 65 7.03 -10.01 -6.24
C VAL A 65 7.70 -10.18 -7.62
N THR A 66 7.34 -11.24 -8.37
CA THR A 66 7.84 -11.44 -9.74
C THR A 66 7.37 -10.31 -10.67
N ASN A 67 6.10 -9.93 -10.59
CA ASN A 67 5.58 -8.80 -11.37
C ASN A 67 6.24 -7.48 -10.96
N ALA A 68 6.38 -7.23 -9.64
CA ALA A 68 7.09 -6.05 -9.11
C ALA A 68 8.53 -5.96 -9.66
N ARG A 69 9.27 -7.07 -9.65
CA ARG A 69 10.62 -7.16 -10.25
C ARG A 69 10.63 -6.79 -11.72
N ASN A 70 9.66 -7.29 -12.48
CA ASN A 70 9.57 -7.02 -13.91
C ASN A 70 9.23 -5.55 -14.20
N ILE A 71 8.35 -4.95 -13.39
CA ILE A 71 8.01 -3.53 -13.46
C ILE A 71 9.23 -2.67 -13.12
N VAL A 72 9.89 -2.94 -12.00
CA VAL A 72 11.10 -2.19 -11.57
C VAL A 72 12.20 -2.21 -12.65
N LYS A 73 12.40 -3.35 -13.31
CA LYS A 73 13.38 -3.46 -14.41
C LYS A 73 12.99 -2.69 -15.67
N ALA A 74 11.72 -2.39 -15.83
CA ALA A 74 11.20 -1.74 -17.04
C ALA A 74 11.19 -0.21 -16.96
N VAL A 75 11.34 0.38 -15.77
CA VAL A 75 11.24 1.84 -15.54
C VAL A 75 12.41 2.35 -14.69
N ASN A 76 12.67 3.66 -14.73
CA ASN A 76 13.73 4.34 -13.96
C ASN A 76 13.17 5.24 -12.84
N ILE A 77 11.85 5.26 -12.70
CA ILE A 77 11.14 6.00 -11.64
C ILE A 77 10.76 5.05 -10.49
N PRO A 78 10.54 5.58 -9.26
CA PRO A 78 10.16 4.75 -8.12
C PRO A 78 8.88 3.94 -8.37
N VAL A 79 8.82 2.74 -7.80
CA VAL A 79 7.64 1.87 -7.83
C VAL A 79 7.16 1.67 -6.40
N ILE A 80 5.91 2.01 -6.12
CA ILE A 80 5.18 1.60 -4.91
C ILE A 80 4.34 0.37 -5.29
N ALA A 81 4.43 -0.70 -4.53
CA ALA A 81 3.76 -1.95 -4.86
C ALA A 81 2.67 -2.32 -3.84
N ASP A 82 1.60 -2.90 -4.35
CA ASP A 82 0.60 -3.59 -3.55
C ASP A 82 1.20 -4.90 -3.01
N ALA A 83 1.07 -5.13 -1.70
CA ALA A 83 1.48 -6.36 -1.04
C ALA A 83 0.29 -7.06 -0.35
N ASP A 84 -0.91 -6.81 -0.85
CA ASP A 84 -2.16 -7.37 -0.30
C ASP A 84 -2.20 -7.24 1.24
N ASN A 85 -2.55 -8.31 1.93
CA ASN A 85 -2.51 -8.34 3.39
C ASN A 85 -1.16 -8.81 3.96
N GLY A 86 -0.08 -8.83 3.16
CA GLY A 86 1.26 -9.30 3.56
C GLY A 86 1.39 -10.82 3.61
N PHE A 87 0.49 -11.54 2.95
CA PHE A 87 0.51 -12.99 2.70
C PHE A 87 0.59 -13.86 3.96
N GLY A 88 0.06 -13.37 5.09
CA GLY A 88 -0.01 -14.10 6.35
C GLY A 88 0.08 -13.19 7.59
N ASN A 89 0.68 -13.70 8.65
CA ASN A 89 0.83 -12.97 9.91
C ASN A 89 2.13 -12.12 9.96
N ALA A 90 2.50 -11.61 11.15
CA ALA A 90 3.71 -10.81 11.33
C ALA A 90 5.02 -11.53 10.94
N VAL A 91 5.07 -12.87 11.05
CA VAL A 91 6.25 -13.64 10.64
C VAL A 91 6.38 -13.67 9.11
N ASN A 92 5.26 -13.85 8.39
CA ASN A 92 5.25 -13.77 6.93
C ASN A 92 5.62 -12.35 6.45
N MET A 93 5.14 -11.32 7.15
CA MET A 93 5.43 -9.91 6.83
C MET A 93 6.94 -9.63 6.78
N ILE A 94 7.75 -10.22 7.66
CA ILE A 94 9.21 -10.09 7.64
C ILE A 94 9.79 -10.57 6.30
N ARG A 95 9.28 -11.67 5.77
CA ARG A 95 9.69 -12.21 4.47
C ARG A 95 9.19 -11.31 3.34
N THR A 96 7.93 -10.94 3.36
CA THR A 96 7.31 -10.07 2.35
C THR A 96 8.12 -8.78 2.17
N ILE A 97 8.48 -8.10 3.28
CA ILE A 97 9.30 -6.89 3.22
C ILE A 97 10.64 -7.15 2.52
N ARG A 98 11.32 -8.24 2.87
CA ARG A 98 12.64 -8.56 2.29
C ARG A 98 12.55 -8.89 0.81
N ASP A 99 11.54 -9.64 0.39
CA ASP A 99 11.35 -10.03 -0.99
C ASP A 99 11.01 -8.82 -1.88
N TYR A 100 10.17 -7.90 -1.41
CA TYR A 100 9.87 -6.65 -2.14
C TYR A 100 11.05 -5.67 -2.14
N GLU A 101 11.78 -5.54 -1.03
CA GLU A 101 12.96 -4.69 -0.95
C GLU A 101 14.07 -5.19 -1.87
N GLU A 102 14.29 -6.52 -1.95
CA GLU A 102 15.29 -7.15 -2.81
C GLU A 102 15.03 -6.89 -4.30
N VAL A 103 13.78 -6.85 -4.73
CA VAL A 103 13.46 -6.55 -6.15
C VAL A 103 13.53 -5.08 -6.48
N GLY A 104 13.71 -4.20 -5.49
CA GLY A 104 14.05 -2.79 -5.69
C GLY A 104 12.86 -1.85 -5.80
N VAL A 105 11.67 -2.21 -5.29
CA VAL A 105 10.57 -1.24 -5.15
C VAL A 105 10.91 -0.17 -4.11
N ALA A 106 10.32 1.00 -4.25
CA ALA A 106 10.52 2.12 -3.32
C ALA A 106 9.79 1.93 -1.99
N GLY A 107 8.75 1.12 -2.00
CA GLY A 107 7.92 0.81 -0.85
C GLY A 107 6.72 -0.04 -1.22
N ILE A 108 5.98 -0.45 -0.20
CA ILE A 108 4.76 -1.23 -0.38
C ILE A 108 3.61 -0.63 0.41
N HIS A 109 2.37 -0.93 -0.01
CA HIS A 109 1.25 -0.87 0.93
C HIS A 109 0.82 -2.28 1.35
N VAL A 110 0.31 -2.35 2.58
CA VAL A 110 -0.22 -3.58 3.15
C VAL A 110 -1.50 -3.29 3.90
N GLU A 111 -2.54 -4.11 3.67
CA GLU A 111 -3.86 -3.93 4.24
C GLU A 111 -4.14 -4.84 5.44
N ASP A 112 -5.15 -4.45 6.23
CA ASP A 112 -5.57 -5.15 7.44
C ASP A 112 -6.71 -6.16 7.22
N GLN A 113 -6.97 -6.59 5.98
CA GLN A 113 -8.02 -7.56 5.70
C GLN A 113 -7.66 -8.97 6.19
N VAL A 114 -8.72 -9.72 6.55
CA VAL A 114 -8.66 -11.17 6.79
C VAL A 114 -8.30 -11.88 5.48
N SER A 115 -7.55 -12.99 5.57
CA SER A 115 -7.27 -13.83 4.39
C SER A 115 -8.36 -14.91 4.22
N PRO A 116 -8.85 -15.14 2.99
CA PRO A 116 -8.51 -14.45 1.74
C PRO A 116 -9.12 -13.05 1.68
N LYS A 117 -8.30 -12.06 1.24
CA LYS A 117 -8.76 -10.68 1.10
C LYS A 117 -9.70 -10.49 -0.08
N ARG A 118 -10.35 -9.34 -0.15
CA ARG A 118 -11.18 -8.91 -1.28
C ARG A 118 -10.69 -7.57 -1.82
N CYS A 119 -10.94 -7.30 -3.10
CA CYS A 119 -10.70 -5.96 -3.64
C CYS A 119 -11.39 -4.89 -2.78
N GLY A 120 -10.71 -3.78 -2.51
CA GLY A 120 -11.19 -2.71 -1.65
C GLY A 120 -12.58 -2.16 -2.01
N HIS A 121 -12.94 -2.22 -3.30
CA HIS A 121 -14.24 -1.78 -3.81
C HIS A 121 -15.37 -2.82 -3.65
N LEU A 122 -15.06 -4.06 -3.23
CA LEU A 122 -16.07 -5.10 -3.03
C LEU A 122 -16.66 -5.05 -1.62
N ALA A 123 -17.93 -5.44 -1.52
CA ALA A 123 -18.60 -5.60 -0.23
C ALA A 123 -18.17 -6.88 0.50
N GLY A 124 -18.47 -6.95 1.81
CA GLY A 124 -18.23 -8.14 2.63
C GLY A 124 -16.76 -8.32 3.03
N LYS A 125 -15.99 -7.22 3.11
CA LYS A 125 -14.66 -7.21 3.70
C LYS A 125 -14.73 -7.42 5.21
N GLU A 126 -13.73 -8.10 5.73
CA GLU A 126 -13.50 -8.26 7.16
C GLU A 126 -12.06 -7.86 7.47
N VAL A 127 -11.83 -7.25 8.61
CA VAL A 127 -10.50 -6.84 9.06
C VAL A 127 -10.06 -7.66 10.27
N ILE A 128 -8.76 -7.94 10.35
CA ILE A 128 -8.15 -8.61 11.50
C ILE A 128 -8.21 -7.74 12.77
N ALA A 129 -7.97 -8.33 13.93
CA ALA A 129 -7.87 -7.57 15.18
C ALA A 129 -6.84 -6.44 15.07
N LEU A 130 -7.11 -5.29 15.71
CA LEU A 130 -6.23 -4.12 15.64
C LEU A 130 -4.81 -4.44 16.12
N GLU A 131 -4.70 -5.20 17.19
CA GLU A 131 -3.42 -5.59 17.78
C GLU A 131 -2.59 -6.45 16.85
N GLU A 132 -3.23 -7.34 16.10
CA GLU A 132 -2.58 -8.15 15.05
C GLU A 132 -2.12 -7.27 13.91
N ALA A 133 -2.96 -6.37 13.39
CA ALA A 133 -2.60 -5.44 12.35
C ALA A 133 -1.41 -4.54 12.74
N VAL A 134 -1.43 -3.98 13.96
CA VAL A 134 -0.31 -3.21 14.52
C VAL A 134 0.95 -4.06 14.62
N GLY A 135 0.83 -5.32 15.04
CA GLY A 135 1.95 -6.27 15.08
C GLY A 135 2.57 -6.51 13.71
N LYS A 136 1.75 -6.62 12.65
CA LYS A 136 2.21 -6.77 11.26
C LYS A 136 2.94 -5.50 10.78
N ILE A 137 2.43 -4.30 11.06
CA ILE A 137 3.09 -3.04 10.68
C ILE A 137 4.43 -2.90 11.41
N ARG A 138 4.51 -3.19 12.71
CA ARG A 138 5.78 -3.19 13.44
C ARG A 138 6.79 -4.17 12.84
N ALA A 139 6.36 -5.39 12.54
CA ALA A 139 7.20 -6.38 11.89
C ALA A 139 7.72 -5.91 10.52
N ALA A 140 6.88 -5.19 9.74
CA ALA A 140 7.28 -4.58 8.48
C ALA A 140 8.37 -3.50 8.68
N VAL A 141 8.15 -2.60 9.64
CA VAL A 141 9.10 -1.51 9.96
C VAL A 141 10.44 -2.06 10.45
N ASP A 142 10.41 -3.09 11.31
CA ASP A 142 11.63 -3.69 11.86
C ASP A 142 12.39 -4.56 10.84
N ALA A 143 11.69 -5.11 9.83
CA ALA A 143 12.27 -6.02 8.85
C ALA A 143 13.04 -5.31 7.74
N LYS A 144 12.73 -4.05 7.42
CA LYS A 144 13.34 -3.30 6.33
C LYS A 144 14.83 -3.06 6.58
N LYS A 145 15.67 -3.26 5.56
CA LYS A 145 17.12 -2.99 5.59
C LYS A 145 17.43 -1.58 5.12
N ASP A 146 16.75 -1.12 4.08
CA ASP A 146 16.82 0.27 3.62
C ASP A 146 15.89 1.13 4.50
N LYS A 147 16.48 2.05 5.28
CA LYS A 147 15.71 2.99 6.11
C LYS A 147 14.75 3.86 5.30
N ASP A 148 15.05 4.06 4.02
CA ASP A 148 14.26 4.88 3.11
C ASP A 148 13.11 4.10 2.44
N PHE A 149 13.07 2.76 2.57
CA PHE A 149 11.95 1.94 2.10
C PHE A 149 10.65 2.35 2.78
N ILE A 150 9.57 2.54 2.01
CA ILE A 150 8.32 3.13 2.48
C ILE A 150 7.32 2.03 2.84
N ILE A 151 6.77 2.10 4.04
CA ILE A 151 5.67 1.25 4.51
C ILE A 151 4.39 2.08 4.55
N ILE A 152 3.43 1.74 3.69
CA ILE A 152 2.11 2.34 3.66
C ILE A 152 1.14 1.37 4.34
N ALA A 153 0.61 1.76 5.49
CA ALA A 153 -0.36 0.94 6.20
C ALA A 153 -1.78 1.29 5.75
N ARG A 154 -2.44 0.30 5.13
CA ARG A 154 -3.81 0.43 4.63
C ARG A 154 -4.81 -0.14 5.63
N THR A 155 -5.93 0.56 5.80
CA THR A 155 -7.10 0.02 6.49
C THR A 155 -8.32 -0.01 5.58
N ASP A 156 -8.99 -1.14 5.57
CA ASP A 156 -10.28 -1.35 4.91
C ASP A 156 -11.46 -1.27 5.89
N ALA A 157 -11.20 -0.90 7.16
CA ALA A 157 -12.19 -0.89 8.23
C ALA A 157 -13.37 0.05 8.00
N LEU A 158 -13.22 1.07 7.15
CA LEU A 158 -14.29 2.03 6.86
C LEU A 158 -15.57 1.32 6.34
N SER A 159 -15.40 0.34 5.46
CA SER A 159 -16.50 -0.39 4.82
C SER A 159 -16.53 -1.89 5.16
N ALA A 160 -15.70 -2.33 6.11
CA ALA A 160 -15.70 -3.70 6.61
C ALA A 160 -16.90 -3.97 7.54
N ALA A 161 -17.23 -5.24 7.71
CA ALA A 161 -18.27 -5.67 8.64
C ALA A 161 -17.93 -5.21 10.07
N GLY A 162 -18.85 -4.50 10.72
CA GLY A 162 -18.64 -3.94 12.06
C GLY A 162 -17.67 -2.76 12.13
N GLY A 163 -17.22 -2.24 11.00
CA GLY A 163 -16.30 -1.11 10.88
C GLY A 163 -17.00 0.25 10.91
N GLY A 164 -16.45 1.22 10.19
CA GLY A 164 -16.93 2.59 10.08
C GLY A 164 -15.83 3.61 10.24
N PHE A 165 -16.18 4.88 10.14
CA PHE A 165 -15.22 5.97 10.15
C PHE A 165 -14.34 6.00 11.41
N ASP A 166 -14.95 5.82 12.59
CA ASP A 166 -14.22 5.91 13.86
C ASP A 166 -13.22 4.73 14.03
N GLU A 167 -13.61 3.52 13.59
CA GLU A 167 -12.69 2.38 13.58
C GLU A 167 -11.55 2.56 12.57
N ALA A 168 -11.85 3.05 11.36
CA ALA A 168 -10.81 3.34 10.37
C ALA A 168 -9.84 4.42 10.87
N LEU A 169 -10.35 5.47 11.49
CA LEU A 169 -9.53 6.55 12.08
C LEU A 169 -8.65 6.03 13.23
N LYS A 170 -9.23 5.21 14.14
CA LYS A 170 -8.50 4.56 15.23
C LYS A 170 -7.35 3.71 14.70
N ARG A 171 -7.60 2.91 13.64
CA ARG A 171 -6.59 2.07 12.99
C ARG A 171 -5.51 2.90 12.32
N GLY A 172 -5.88 3.92 11.53
CA GLY A 172 -4.91 4.82 10.89
C GLY A 172 -3.95 5.46 11.90
N LYS A 173 -4.47 5.96 13.03
CA LYS A 173 -3.64 6.49 14.11
C LYS A 173 -2.74 5.42 14.76
N ALA A 174 -3.26 4.21 14.94
CA ALA A 174 -2.47 3.11 15.52
C ALA A 174 -1.33 2.68 14.59
N TYR A 175 -1.54 2.68 13.27
CA TYR A 175 -0.52 2.36 12.28
C TYR A 175 0.57 3.44 12.20
N ALA A 176 0.18 4.71 12.27
CA ALA A 176 1.13 5.81 12.38
C ALA A 176 2.03 5.67 13.62
N ARG A 177 1.44 5.35 14.79
CA ARG A 177 2.21 5.08 16.03
C ARG A 177 3.07 3.82 15.93
N ALA A 178 2.70 2.86 15.09
CA ALA A 178 3.49 1.65 14.83
C ALA A 178 4.69 1.88 13.92
N GLY A 179 4.82 3.09 13.35
CA GLY A 179 5.94 3.49 12.50
C GLY A 179 5.68 3.39 11.00
N ALA A 180 4.43 3.28 10.56
CA ALA A 180 4.09 3.40 9.15
C ALA A 180 4.52 4.77 8.61
N ASP A 181 5.14 4.78 7.43
CA ASP A 181 5.61 6.00 6.77
C ASP A 181 4.44 6.80 6.15
N MET A 182 3.35 6.11 5.78
CA MET A 182 2.11 6.68 5.27
C MET A 182 0.91 5.86 5.77
N VAL A 183 -0.26 6.48 5.79
CA VAL A 183 -1.53 5.78 6.06
C VAL A 183 -2.43 5.89 4.84
N PHE A 184 -3.08 4.78 4.53
CA PHE A 184 -4.06 4.65 3.47
C PHE A 184 -5.38 4.14 4.06
N CYS A 185 -6.44 4.93 3.97
CA CYS A 185 -7.80 4.46 4.27
C CYS A 185 -8.52 4.22 2.95
N GLU A 186 -9.04 3.02 2.75
CA GLU A 186 -9.84 2.67 1.57
C GLU A 186 -11.23 3.30 1.68
N PHE A 187 -11.57 4.17 0.73
CA PHE A 187 -12.86 4.85 0.68
C PHE A 187 -13.76 4.22 -0.38
N PRO A 188 -14.99 3.81 -0.03
CA PRO A 188 -15.92 3.16 -0.97
C PRO A 188 -16.57 4.16 -1.95
N SER A 189 -16.43 5.46 -1.70
CA SER A 189 -17.01 6.53 -2.51
C SER A 189 -15.95 7.55 -2.88
N PRO A 190 -15.96 8.08 -4.11
CA PRO A 190 -15.04 9.11 -4.57
C PRO A 190 -15.34 10.51 -3.98
N GLU A 191 -16.36 10.66 -3.14
CA GLU A 191 -16.72 11.94 -2.55
C GLU A 191 -15.63 12.46 -1.61
N PRO A 192 -15.14 13.70 -1.81
CA PRO A 192 -13.92 14.18 -1.13
C PRO A 192 -14.15 14.55 0.35
N GLU A 193 -15.40 14.63 0.81
CA GLU A 193 -15.70 15.05 2.19
C GLU A 193 -15.14 14.07 3.22
N MET A 194 -15.34 12.77 3.03
CA MET A 194 -14.90 11.76 3.98
C MET A 194 -13.37 11.58 4.00
N PRO A 195 -12.67 11.50 2.85
CA PRO A 195 -11.21 11.57 2.82
C PRO A 195 -10.65 12.83 3.47
N GLY A 196 -11.22 13.99 3.18
CA GLY A 196 -10.83 15.26 3.78
C GLY A 196 -11.04 15.30 5.31
N ARG A 197 -12.13 14.72 5.82
CA ARG A 197 -12.36 14.57 7.26
C ARG A 197 -11.31 13.64 7.89
N PHE A 198 -11.04 12.50 7.26
CA PHE A 198 -10.03 11.56 7.74
C PHE A 198 -8.65 12.21 7.82
N ALA A 199 -8.24 12.93 6.77
CA ALA A 199 -6.98 13.65 6.74
C ALA A 199 -6.87 14.67 7.89
N ARG A 200 -7.88 15.51 8.08
CA ARG A 200 -7.90 16.49 9.19
C ARG A 200 -7.78 15.83 10.57
N GLU A 201 -8.45 14.70 10.80
CA GLU A 201 -8.40 14.00 12.08
C GLU A 201 -7.07 13.28 12.33
N ILE A 202 -6.42 12.76 11.28
CA ILE A 202 -5.06 12.20 11.36
C ILE A 202 -4.06 13.33 11.64
N HIS A 203 -4.12 14.43 10.90
CA HIS A 203 -3.15 15.50 11.02
C HIS A 203 -3.24 16.31 12.31
N LYS A 204 -4.32 16.19 13.10
CA LYS A 204 -4.34 16.72 14.49
C LYS A 204 -3.26 16.10 15.38
N GLU A 205 -2.92 14.86 15.15
CA GLU A 205 -1.94 14.11 15.94
C GLU A 205 -0.61 13.91 15.21
N PHE A 206 -0.68 13.75 13.88
CA PHE A 206 0.46 13.49 13.00
C PHE A 206 0.51 14.53 11.87
N PRO A 207 0.88 15.79 12.13
CA PRO A 207 0.70 16.89 11.17
C PRO A 207 1.48 16.73 9.87
N ASN A 208 2.56 15.96 9.88
CA ASN A 208 3.43 15.76 8.71
C ASN A 208 3.32 14.35 8.11
N LEU A 209 2.36 13.52 8.57
CA LEU A 209 2.20 12.18 8.05
C LEU A 209 1.57 12.23 6.65
N PRO A 210 2.25 11.75 5.60
CA PRO A 210 1.64 11.64 4.28
C PRO A 210 0.46 10.66 4.29
N LEU A 211 -0.53 10.93 3.47
CA LEU A 211 -1.68 10.06 3.27
C LEU A 211 -1.74 9.60 1.82
N PHE A 212 -2.08 8.34 1.63
CA PHE A 212 -2.31 7.75 0.32
C PHE A 212 -3.82 7.62 0.07
N PHE A 213 -4.25 7.94 -1.14
CA PHE A 213 -5.63 7.77 -1.61
C PHE A 213 -5.65 7.15 -3.01
N ASN A 214 -6.69 6.39 -3.33
CA ASN A 214 -6.93 5.82 -4.66
C ASN A 214 -8.36 6.12 -5.13
#